data_95db5eb7e5a351337d5e0f334d41d067
#
_entry.id   95db5eb7e5a351337d5e0f334d41d067
#
_cell.length_a   1.000
_cell.length_b   1.000
_cell.length_c   1.000
_cell.angle_alpha   90.00
_cell.angle_beta   90.00
_cell.angle_gamma   90.00
#
_symmetry.space_group_name_H-M   'P 1'
#
loop_
_entity.id
_entity.type
_entity.pdbx_description
1 polymer ?
#
loop_
_entity_poly.entity_id
_entity_poly.type
_entity_poly.pdbx_seq_one_letter_code
_entity_poly.pdbx_strand_id
1 'polypeptide(L)'
;MAVNDVFVMNAWGKSSNVGDGVLMLADGNAEYAKALGLELNASGFGMGIRGQRFALIVKDGTVKGLFVEGPGEFKVSSADHVLGQL
;
A
#
# COMPACT_ATOMS: atom_id res chain seq x y z
N MET A 1 2.91 3.07 -0.41
CA MET A 1 2.03 3.71 -1.42
C MET A 1 0.57 3.53 -1.01
N ALA A 2 -0.22 4.55 -1.20
CA ALA A 2 -1.66 4.48 -0.92
C ALA A 2 -2.43 5.49 -1.79
N VAL A 3 -3.76 5.30 -1.91
CA VAL A 3 -4.64 6.20 -2.66
C VAL A 3 -4.94 7.42 -1.78
N ASN A 4 -3.96 8.28 -1.64
CA ASN A 4 -4.01 9.53 -0.87
C ASN A 4 -3.20 10.59 -1.61
N ASP A 5 -3.44 11.86 -1.29
CA ASP A 5 -2.62 12.95 -1.82
C ASP A 5 -1.26 13.04 -1.11
N VAL A 6 -0.39 13.90 -1.62
CA VAL A 6 0.98 14.04 -1.09
C VAL A 6 1.01 14.57 0.34
N PHE A 7 0.04 15.38 0.74
CA PHE A 7 -0.01 15.96 2.08
C PHE A 7 -0.37 14.90 3.12
N VAL A 8 -1.33 14.04 2.80
CA VAL A 8 -1.72 12.91 3.65
C VAL A 8 -0.56 11.92 3.78
N MET A 9 0.09 11.59 2.68
CA MET A 9 1.24 10.66 2.69
C MET A 9 2.40 11.21 3.50
N ASN A 10 2.68 12.51 3.39
CA ASN A 10 3.73 13.15 4.17
C ASN A 10 3.41 13.12 5.68
N ALA A 11 2.17 13.42 6.05
CA ALA A 11 1.73 13.37 7.44
C ALA A 11 1.84 11.95 8.02
N TRP A 12 1.45 10.96 7.24
CA TRP A 12 1.56 9.55 7.64
C TRP A 12 3.01 9.14 7.87
N GLY A 13 3.91 9.49 6.94
CA GLY A 13 5.34 9.23 7.09
C GLY A 13 5.91 9.83 8.36
N LYS A 14 5.55 11.08 8.67
CA LYS A 14 5.99 11.76 9.90
C LYS A 14 5.43 11.09 11.16
N SER A 15 4.16 10.75 11.17
CA SER A 15 3.53 10.10 12.33
C SER A 15 4.09 8.70 12.60
N SER A 16 4.59 8.03 11.56
CA SER A 16 5.20 6.70 11.66
C SER A 16 6.71 6.73 11.83
N ASN A 17 7.32 7.91 11.87
CA ASN A 17 8.78 8.11 12.04
C ASN A 17 9.63 7.32 11.05
N VAL A 18 9.22 7.26 9.78
CA VAL A 18 9.92 6.47 8.76
C VAL A 18 11.23 7.12 8.29
N GLY A 19 11.39 8.43 8.50
CA GLY A 19 12.57 9.17 8.05
C GLY A 19 12.75 9.07 6.55
N ASP A 20 13.99 8.98 6.09
CA ASP A 20 14.35 8.86 4.68
C ASP A 20 14.42 7.41 4.19
N GLY A 21 14.19 6.45 5.08
CA GLY A 21 14.31 5.03 4.75
C GLY A 21 13.14 4.47 3.95
N VAL A 22 12.02 5.19 3.85
CA VAL A 22 10.81 4.74 3.18
C VAL A 22 10.28 5.85 2.28
N LEU A 23 10.03 5.52 1.01
CA LEU A 23 9.39 6.44 0.07
C LEU A 23 7.87 6.41 0.30
N MET A 24 7.29 7.58 0.57
CA MET A 24 5.84 7.73 0.76
C MET A 24 5.23 8.17 -0.56
N LEU A 25 4.72 7.21 -1.34
CA LEU A 25 4.19 7.44 -2.68
C LEU A 25 2.68 7.67 -2.66
N ALA A 26 2.26 8.80 -3.22
CA ALA A 26 0.86 9.21 -3.31
C ALA A 26 0.25 8.76 -4.64
N ASP A 27 -0.72 7.86 -4.59
CA ASP A 27 -1.49 7.39 -5.76
C ASP A 27 -2.90 8.01 -5.69
N GLY A 28 -2.98 9.34 -5.73
CA GLY A 28 -4.20 10.10 -5.42
C GLY A 28 -5.40 9.74 -6.30
N ASN A 29 -5.17 9.38 -7.56
CA ASN A 29 -6.24 9.01 -8.50
C ASN A 29 -6.43 7.48 -8.60
N ALA A 30 -5.77 6.71 -7.76
CA ALA A 30 -5.80 5.25 -7.80
C ALA A 30 -5.32 4.64 -9.14
N GLU A 31 -4.56 5.38 -9.94
CA GLU A 31 -4.11 4.92 -11.25
C GLU A 31 -3.21 3.70 -11.13
N TYR A 32 -2.27 3.74 -10.19
CA TYR A 32 -1.33 2.65 -9.96
C TYR A 32 -2.05 1.43 -9.33
N ALA A 33 -2.92 1.67 -8.36
CA ALA A 33 -3.72 0.59 -7.75
C ALA A 33 -4.56 -0.14 -8.80
N LYS A 34 -5.20 0.61 -9.70
CA LYS A 34 -5.97 0.03 -10.82
C LYS A 34 -5.09 -0.75 -11.79
N ALA A 35 -3.92 -0.22 -12.13
CA ALA A 35 -2.97 -0.90 -13.02
C ALA A 35 -2.51 -2.23 -12.45
N LEU A 36 -2.37 -2.34 -11.14
CA LEU A 36 -2.02 -3.58 -10.45
C LEU A 36 -3.22 -4.53 -10.25
N GLY A 37 -4.46 -4.08 -10.49
CA GLY A 37 -5.65 -4.84 -10.17
C GLY A 37 -5.93 -4.95 -8.68
N LEU A 38 -5.40 -4.02 -7.88
CA LEU A 38 -5.49 -4.01 -6.42
C LEU A 38 -6.32 -2.84 -5.88
N GLU A 39 -7.19 -2.26 -6.71
CA GLU A 39 -8.13 -1.25 -6.25
C GLU A 39 -9.23 -1.87 -5.38
N LEU A 40 -9.79 -1.03 -4.53
CA LEU A 40 -10.92 -1.38 -3.65
C LEU A 40 -11.99 -0.33 -3.82
N ASN A 41 -13.20 -0.73 -4.20
CA ASN A 41 -14.33 0.18 -4.26
C ASN A 41 -14.92 0.35 -2.86
N ALA A 42 -14.59 1.47 -2.21
CA ALA A 42 -15.08 1.82 -0.88
C ALA A 42 -16.16 2.91 -0.94
N SER A 43 -16.83 3.06 -2.08
CA SER A 43 -17.88 4.09 -2.28
C SER A 43 -19.02 3.95 -1.27
N GLY A 44 -19.36 2.73 -0.85
CA GLY A 44 -20.38 2.48 0.17
C GLY A 44 -20.03 3.05 1.54
N PHE A 45 -18.75 3.36 1.79
CA PHE A 45 -18.28 3.99 3.02
C PHE A 45 -17.93 5.48 2.81
N GLY A 46 -18.28 6.05 1.67
CA GLY A 46 -17.99 7.45 1.35
C GLY A 46 -16.52 7.71 1.02
N MET A 47 -15.73 6.67 0.73
CA MET A 47 -14.30 6.80 0.49
C MET A 47 -13.88 6.65 -0.98
N GLY A 48 -14.83 6.32 -1.86
CA GLY A 48 -14.55 6.15 -3.29
C GLY A 48 -13.67 4.94 -3.58
N ILE A 49 -12.82 5.06 -4.60
CA ILE A 49 -11.87 4.00 -4.96
C ILE A 49 -10.61 4.15 -4.11
N ARG A 50 -10.28 3.07 -3.43
CA ARG A 50 -9.09 2.99 -2.57
C ARG A 50 -8.21 1.83 -3.05
N GLY A 51 -7.10 1.60 -2.36
CA GLY A 51 -6.26 0.41 -2.58
C GLY A 51 -6.58 -0.68 -1.57
N GLN A 52 -6.50 -1.93 -2.01
CA GLN A 52 -6.46 -3.05 -1.08
C GLN A 52 -5.16 -2.97 -0.28
N ARG A 53 -5.15 -3.54 0.92
CA ARG A 53 -3.92 -3.64 1.69
C ARG A 53 -3.08 -4.79 1.13
N PHE A 54 -1.87 -4.48 0.72
CA PHE A 54 -0.97 -5.49 0.16
C PHE A 54 0.49 -5.11 0.41
N ALA A 55 1.37 -6.10 0.26
CA ALA A 55 2.81 -5.90 0.17
C ALA A 55 3.35 -6.74 -0.98
N LEU A 56 4.44 -6.30 -1.59
CA LEU A 56 5.13 -7.10 -2.57
C LEU A 56 6.64 -6.94 -2.42
N ILE A 57 7.35 -7.99 -2.81
CA ILE A 57 8.80 -8.03 -2.84
C ILE A 57 9.21 -8.05 -4.31
N VAL A 58 10.05 -7.09 -4.69
CA VAL A 58 10.58 -6.97 -6.06
C VAL A 58 12.09 -7.09 -5.99
N LYS A 59 12.65 -7.91 -6.86
CA LYS A 59 14.10 -8.05 -7.00
C LYS A 59 14.46 -8.04 -8.48
N ASP A 60 15.37 -7.14 -8.86
CA ASP A 60 15.82 -6.97 -10.25
C ASP A 60 14.65 -6.79 -11.23
N GLY A 61 13.66 -5.99 -10.84
CA GLY A 61 12.46 -5.71 -11.66
C GLY A 61 11.45 -6.85 -11.72
N THR A 62 11.66 -7.94 -10.98
CA THR A 62 10.76 -9.10 -10.97
C THR A 62 10.08 -9.22 -9.61
N VAL A 63 8.76 -9.41 -9.61
CA VAL A 63 8.00 -9.64 -8.38
C VAL A 63 8.32 -11.05 -7.86
N LYS A 64 8.88 -11.11 -6.66
CA LYS A 64 9.25 -12.36 -5.97
C LYS A 64 8.22 -12.81 -4.95
N GLY A 65 7.40 -11.91 -4.46
CA GLY A 65 6.33 -12.23 -3.54
C GLY A 65 5.24 -11.18 -3.62
N LEU A 66 3.99 -11.61 -3.52
CA LEU A 66 2.82 -10.76 -3.46
C LEU A 66 1.92 -11.25 -2.33
N PHE A 67 1.61 -10.36 -1.40
CA PHE A 67 0.85 -10.66 -0.20
C PHE A 67 -0.34 -9.71 -0.13
N VAL A 68 -1.52 -10.18 -0.52
CA VAL A 68 -2.76 -9.39 -0.52
C VAL A 68 -3.61 -9.81 0.66
N GLU A 69 -4.03 -8.83 1.46
CA GLU A 69 -4.89 -9.10 2.62
C GLU A 69 -6.31 -9.44 2.20
N GLY A 70 -6.95 -10.30 3.00
CA GLY A 70 -8.39 -10.46 2.94
C GLY A 70 -9.09 -9.21 3.49
N PRO A 71 -10.41 -9.04 3.21
CA PRO A 71 -11.15 -7.86 3.66
C PRO A 71 -11.04 -7.64 5.16
N GLY A 72 -10.57 -6.46 5.55
CA GLY A 72 -10.42 -6.08 6.96
C GLY A 72 -9.30 -6.79 7.71
N GLU A 73 -8.46 -7.58 7.04
CA GLU A 73 -7.36 -8.30 7.67
C GLU A 73 -6.05 -7.51 7.63
N PHE A 74 -5.16 -7.81 8.58
CA PHE A 74 -3.80 -7.29 8.61
C PHE A 74 -2.86 -8.39 9.12
N LYS A 75 -2.45 -9.29 8.22
CA LYS A 75 -1.65 -10.47 8.54
C LYS A 75 -0.43 -10.58 7.63
N VAL A 76 -0.70 -10.87 6.34
CA VAL A 76 0.35 -11.22 5.38
C VAL A 76 1.08 -10.01 4.81
N SER A 77 0.52 -8.80 4.92
CA SER A 77 1.12 -7.57 4.41
C SER A 77 1.85 -6.76 5.47
N SER A 78 1.90 -7.23 6.72
CA SER A 78 2.62 -6.54 7.79
C SER A 78 4.13 -6.53 7.51
N ALA A 79 4.82 -5.51 7.99
CA ALA A 79 6.27 -5.41 7.84
C ALA A 79 6.98 -6.65 8.44
N ASP A 80 6.53 -7.11 9.60
CA ASP A 80 7.11 -8.29 10.26
C ASP A 80 6.97 -9.54 9.39
N HIS A 81 5.78 -9.77 8.82
CA HIS A 81 5.56 -10.92 7.94
C HIS A 81 6.44 -10.84 6.69
N VAL A 82 6.47 -9.68 6.04
CA VAL A 82 7.24 -9.48 4.78
C VAL A 82 8.73 -9.61 5.03
N LEU A 83 9.25 -9.07 6.13
CA LEU A 83 10.66 -9.22 6.51
C LEU A 83 11.05 -10.68 6.69
N GLY A 84 10.15 -11.50 7.21
CA GLY A 84 10.37 -12.94 7.35
C GLY A 84 10.40 -13.70 6.03
N GLN A 85 9.95 -13.09 4.93
CA GLN A 85 9.94 -13.68 3.60
C GLN A 85 11.15 -13.30 2.74
N LEU A 86 11.99 -12.41 3.21
CA LEU A 86 13.18 -11.95 2.47
C LEU A 86 14.31 -12.97 2.43
#